data_beb2545afc8a37cc7a1de6d4c3078525
#
_entry.id   beb2545afc8a37cc7a1de6d4c3078525
#
_cell.length_a   1.000
_cell.length_b   1.000
_cell.length_c   1.000
_cell.angle_alpha   90.00
_cell.angle_beta   90.00
_cell.angle_gamma   90.00
#
_symmetry.space_group_name_H-M   'P 1'
#
loop_
_entity.id
_entity.type
_entity.pdbx_description
1 polymer ?
#
loop_
_entity_poly.entity_id
_entity_poly.type
_entity_poly.pdbx_seq_one_letter_code
_entity_poly.pdbx_strand_id
1 'polypeptide(L)'
;RVLYKENGKAFLLSDIALDDQTYNINDTDTTWENCSIRSWLNGYGASINEPQIDYTSNNFINSAFSQEEKNAIKKTNVVNNDNISYDTAGGNDTVDKIFLLSESEIYDGSLVDKYGFTSNKFNADEAKRSHCSVYASAMGTYQESDFCEYTDNALWLLRSPGQSSNFVCYINLDGSVEYNGSNVDDKMYGIRPALYLDLSASASYSYAGTVCSDGTYSEDNTSSDFISNK
;
A
#
# COMPACT_ATOMS: atom_id res chain seq x y z
N ARG A 1 8.41 4.53 -4.38
CA ARG A 1 8.04 5.94 -4.56
C ARG A 1 8.06 6.67 -3.22
N VAL A 2 8.68 7.85 -3.16
CA VAL A 2 8.59 8.75 -2.00
C VAL A 2 7.35 9.61 -2.16
N LEU A 3 6.39 9.46 -1.27
CA LEU A 3 5.17 10.27 -1.26
C LEU A 3 5.38 11.60 -0.54
N TYR A 4 6.14 11.58 0.56
CA TYR A 4 6.33 12.77 1.38
C TYR A 4 7.57 12.64 2.29
N LYS A 5 8.20 13.79 2.60
CA LYS A 5 9.31 13.86 3.58
C LYS A 5 9.01 14.95 4.61
N GLU A 6 9.11 14.62 5.87
CA GLU A 6 8.92 15.56 6.98
C GLU A 6 9.61 15.08 8.25
N ASN A 7 10.20 16.00 9.00
CA ASN A 7 10.71 15.74 10.37
C ASN A 7 11.65 14.50 10.45
N GLY A 8 12.55 14.35 9.48
CA GLY A 8 13.49 13.23 9.45
C GLY A 8 12.86 11.88 9.11
N LYS A 9 11.68 11.88 8.50
CA LYS A 9 11.00 10.67 7.99
C LYS A 9 10.66 10.80 6.52
N ALA A 10 10.67 9.70 5.79
CA ALA A 10 10.11 9.59 4.46
C ALA A 10 8.90 8.67 4.47
N PHE A 11 7.79 9.10 3.89
CA PHE A 11 6.63 8.25 3.61
C PHE A 11 6.81 7.61 2.25
N LEU A 12 6.87 6.30 2.22
CA LEU A 12 7.15 5.49 1.04
C LEU A 12 5.95 4.64 0.67
N LEU A 13 5.71 4.49 -0.62
CA LEU A 13 4.76 3.54 -1.21
C LEU A 13 5.53 2.67 -2.21
N SER A 14 5.28 1.37 -2.25
CA SER A 14 5.79 0.54 -3.34
C SER A 14 5.37 1.12 -4.69
N ASP A 15 6.31 1.20 -5.63
CA ASP A 15 6.02 1.76 -6.96
C ASP A 15 5.09 0.85 -7.77
N ILE A 16 5.28 -0.45 -7.64
CA ILE A 16 4.47 -1.50 -8.26
C ILE A 16 3.81 -2.39 -7.20
N ALA A 17 2.79 -3.15 -7.58
CA ALA A 17 2.24 -4.20 -6.75
C ALA A 17 3.25 -5.36 -6.64
N LEU A 18 3.54 -5.78 -5.41
CA LEU A 18 4.63 -6.73 -5.11
C LEU A 18 4.14 -8.18 -4.94
N ASP A 19 2.89 -8.37 -4.54
CA ASP A 19 2.29 -9.66 -4.21
C ASP A 19 0.80 -9.63 -4.53
N ASP A 20 0.14 -10.79 -4.47
CA ASP A 20 -1.31 -10.99 -4.53
C ASP A 20 -1.75 -11.65 -3.23
N GLN A 21 -2.56 -10.96 -2.45
CA GLN A 21 -3.10 -11.46 -1.18
C GLN A 21 -4.54 -10.98 -1.02
N THR A 22 -5.40 -11.80 -0.43
CA THR A 22 -6.73 -11.36 0.00
C THR A 22 -6.62 -10.35 1.14
N TYR A 23 -7.54 -9.41 1.24
CA TYR A 23 -7.59 -8.49 2.39
C TYR A 23 -7.87 -9.26 3.69
N ASN A 24 -8.85 -10.17 3.63
CA ASN A 24 -9.08 -11.17 4.67
C ASN A 24 -9.29 -12.55 4.04
N ILE A 25 -8.86 -13.62 4.70
CA ILE A 25 -8.97 -14.97 4.15
C ILE A 25 -10.42 -15.48 4.15
N ASN A 26 -11.21 -15.05 5.13
CA ASN A 26 -12.62 -15.38 5.22
C ASN A 26 -13.46 -14.22 4.69
N ASP A 27 -14.57 -14.53 4.00
CA ASP A 27 -15.63 -13.55 3.67
C ASP A 27 -16.45 -13.24 4.94
N THR A 28 -15.91 -12.38 5.78
CA THR A 28 -16.52 -11.98 7.07
C THR A 28 -16.41 -10.48 7.26
N ASP A 29 -17.25 -9.92 8.11
CA ASP A 29 -17.12 -8.53 8.55
C ASP A 29 -15.75 -8.32 9.17
N THR A 30 -14.96 -7.43 8.56
CA THR A 30 -13.60 -7.17 9.00
C THR A 30 -13.19 -5.72 8.77
N THR A 31 -12.23 -5.26 9.54
CA THR A 31 -11.61 -3.93 9.40
C THR A 31 -10.10 -4.09 9.27
N TRP A 32 -9.38 -3.00 8.98
CA TRP A 32 -7.92 -3.04 8.98
C TRP A 32 -7.34 -3.61 10.28
N GLU A 33 -7.96 -3.30 11.42
CA GLU A 33 -7.48 -3.72 12.73
C GLU A 33 -7.33 -5.24 12.85
N ASN A 34 -8.25 -6.02 12.28
CA ASN A 34 -8.34 -7.46 12.46
C ASN A 34 -8.24 -8.29 11.17
N CYS A 35 -7.94 -7.68 10.02
CA CYS A 35 -7.78 -8.41 8.77
C CYS A 35 -6.49 -9.24 8.72
N SER A 36 -6.51 -10.30 7.92
CA SER A 36 -5.35 -11.20 7.77
C SER A 36 -4.17 -10.53 7.08
N ILE A 37 -4.41 -9.65 6.09
CA ILE A 37 -3.32 -9.00 5.35
C ILE A 37 -2.48 -8.07 6.24
N ARG A 38 -3.08 -7.36 7.19
CA ARG A 38 -2.33 -6.54 8.16
C ARG A 38 -1.38 -7.40 8.97
N SER A 39 -1.86 -8.55 9.44
CA SER A 39 -1.04 -9.48 10.21
C SER A 39 0.07 -10.10 9.36
N TRP A 40 -0.20 -10.44 8.11
CA TRP A 40 0.80 -10.92 7.17
C TRP A 40 1.86 -9.86 6.85
N LEU A 41 1.46 -8.62 6.60
CA LEU A 41 2.39 -7.51 6.32
C LEU A 41 3.39 -7.29 7.48
N ASN A 42 2.94 -7.43 8.73
CA ASN A 42 3.71 -7.07 9.93
C ASN A 42 4.25 -8.25 10.72
N GLY A 43 3.91 -9.49 10.38
CA GLY A 43 4.34 -10.70 11.10
C GLY A 43 3.66 -10.85 12.46
N TYR A 44 2.35 -10.58 12.54
CA TYR A 44 1.60 -10.72 13.79
C TYR A 44 1.08 -12.15 14.01
N GLY A 45 0.91 -12.51 15.29
CA GLY A 45 0.37 -13.80 15.69
C GLY A 45 -1.15 -13.90 15.52
N ALA A 46 -1.67 -15.12 15.70
CA ALA A 46 -3.06 -15.50 15.45
C ALA A 46 -4.11 -14.65 16.21
N SER A 47 -3.79 -14.15 17.40
CA SER A 47 -4.73 -13.36 18.21
C SER A 47 -5.03 -11.96 17.67
N ILE A 48 -4.31 -11.50 16.63
CA ILE A 48 -4.43 -10.15 16.07
C ILE A 48 -5.36 -10.10 14.87
N ASN A 49 -5.67 -11.24 14.26
CA ASN A 49 -6.52 -11.28 13.07
C ASN A 49 -7.76 -12.17 13.27
N GLU A 50 -8.82 -11.86 12.53
CA GLU A 50 -10.11 -12.56 12.59
C GLU A 50 -9.96 -14.05 12.23
N PRO A 51 -9.23 -14.44 11.15
CA PRO A 51 -9.04 -15.84 10.81
C PRO A 51 -8.18 -16.63 11.79
N GLN A 52 -7.58 -15.99 12.78
CA GLN A 52 -6.69 -16.59 13.79
C GLN A 52 -5.48 -17.33 13.19
N ILE A 53 -4.89 -16.75 12.14
CA ILE A 53 -3.70 -17.31 11.49
C ILE A 53 -2.44 -16.69 12.10
N ASP A 54 -1.46 -17.55 12.41
CA ASP A 54 -0.15 -17.13 12.90
C ASP A 54 0.80 -16.80 11.73
N TYR A 55 1.10 -15.50 11.57
CA TYR A 55 2.02 -14.98 10.56
C TYR A 55 3.44 -14.69 11.10
N THR A 56 3.77 -15.10 12.32
CA THR A 56 5.10 -14.82 12.91
C THR A 56 6.26 -15.40 12.12
N SER A 57 6.07 -16.53 11.45
CA SER A 57 7.11 -17.23 10.68
C SER A 57 7.09 -16.96 9.19
N ASN A 58 5.91 -16.68 8.61
CA ASN A 58 5.74 -16.47 7.18
C ASN A 58 5.01 -15.15 6.94
N ASN A 59 5.75 -14.10 6.64
CA ASN A 59 5.22 -12.75 6.57
C ASN A 59 6.06 -11.85 5.65
N PHE A 60 5.45 -10.76 5.20
CA PHE A 60 6.06 -9.81 4.28
C PHE A 60 7.29 -9.12 4.88
N ILE A 61 7.18 -8.55 6.09
CA ILE A 61 8.26 -7.73 6.66
C ILE A 61 9.56 -8.52 6.88
N ASN A 62 9.48 -9.80 7.18
CA ASN A 62 10.66 -10.65 7.35
C ASN A 62 11.23 -11.15 6.01
N SER A 63 10.39 -11.28 4.99
CA SER A 63 10.81 -11.70 3.65
C SER A 63 11.44 -10.54 2.86
N ALA A 64 10.89 -9.33 3.02
CA ALA A 64 11.27 -8.17 2.23
C ALA A 64 12.44 -7.37 2.81
N PHE A 65 12.69 -7.42 4.13
CA PHE A 65 13.62 -6.52 4.81
C PHE A 65 14.60 -7.26 5.73
N SER A 66 15.87 -6.86 5.67
CA SER A 66 16.87 -7.22 6.66
C SER A 66 16.52 -6.67 8.06
N GLN A 67 17.21 -7.14 9.08
CA GLN A 67 16.98 -6.63 10.44
C GLN A 67 17.34 -5.15 10.59
N GLU A 68 18.34 -4.67 9.86
CA GLU A 68 18.75 -3.27 9.85
C GLU A 68 17.69 -2.38 9.21
N GLU A 69 17.16 -2.78 8.06
CA GLU A 69 16.07 -2.09 7.39
C GLU A 69 14.79 -2.08 8.25
N LYS A 70 14.44 -3.20 8.86
CA LYS A 70 13.31 -3.27 9.80
C LYS A 70 13.46 -2.32 10.99
N ASN A 71 14.67 -2.07 11.46
CA ASN A 71 14.93 -1.11 12.54
C ASN A 71 14.72 0.34 12.08
N ALA A 72 14.99 0.63 10.80
CA ALA A 72 14.75 1.94 10.21
C ALA A 72 13.29 2.21 9.86
N ILE A 73 12.46 1.15 9.71
CA ILE A 73 11.02 1.30 9.49
C ILE A 73 10.33 1.69 10.80
N LYS A 74 9.66 2.83 10.81
CA LYS A 74 8.97 3.38 12.00
C LYS A 74 7.63 2.69 12.24
N LYS A 75 7.35 2.38 13.50
CA LYS A 75 5.97 2.15 13.94
C LYS A 75 5.19 3.46 13.81
N THR A 76 4.05 3.41 13.14
CA THR A 76 3.24 4.58 12.81
C THR A 76 1.81 4.35 13.25
N ASN A 77 1.17 5.39 13.79
CA ASN A 77 -0.28 5.38 14.00
C ASN A 77 -0.96 5.44 12.64
N VAL A 78 -1.72 4.39 12.32
CA VAL A 78 -2.47 4.23 11.07
C VAL A 78 -3.93 4.55 11.37
N VAL A 79 -4.40 5.69 10.87
CA VAL A 79 -5.77 6.15 11.08
C VAL A 79 -6.70 5.39 10.14
N ASN A 80 -7.74 4.78 10.69
CA ASN A 80 -8.71 3.97 9.96
C ASN A 80 -10.06 4.67 9.91
N ASN A 81 -10.19 5.63 8.98
CA ASN A 81 -11.44 6.34 8.76
C ASN A 81 -12.52 5.44 8.18
N ASP A 82 -13.78 5.78 8.48
CA ASP A 82 -14.93 5.18 7.84
C ASP A 82 -14.93 5.46 6.33
N ASN A 83 -15.62 4.64 5.55
CA ASN A 83 -15.79 4.88 4.12
C ASN A 83 -16.50 6.22 3.88
N ILE A 84 -15.92 7.07 3.06
CA ILE A 84 -16.41 8.46 2.84
C ILE A 84 -17.81 8.50 2.21
N SER A 85 -18.21 7.45 1.49
CA SER A 85 -19.46 7.42 0.73
C SER A 85 -20.58 6.63 1.40
N TYR A 86 -20.23 5.66 2.24
CA TYR A 86 -21.17 4.70 2.81
C TYR A 86 -21.20 4.70 4.34
N ASP A 87 -20.31 5.47 4.99
CA ASP A 87 -20.14 5.49 6.44
C ASP A 87 -19.85 4.09 7.05
N THR A 88 -19.37 3.16 6.22
CA THR A 88 -18.95 1.83 6.70
C THR A 88 -17.77 2.00 7.62
N ALA A 89 -17.84 1.44 8.83
CA ALA A 89 -16.85 1.65 9.87
C ALA A 89 -15.45 1.12 9.48
N GLY A 90 -14.43 1.96 9.61
CA GLY A 90 -13.02 1.63 9.37
C GLY A 90 -12.35 0.86 10.51
N GLY A 91 -12.99 0.84 11.68
CA GLY A 91 -12.45 0.22 12.90
C GLY A 91 -11.54 1.15 13.70
N ASN A 92 -10.85 0.57 14.68
CA ASN A 92 -9.92 1.35 15.52
C ASN A 92 -8.63 1.67 14.77
N ASP A 93 -8.01 2.80 15.12
CA ASP A 93 -6.65 3.12 14.71
C ASP A 93 -5.67 2.04 15.17
N THR A 94 -4.66 1.79 14.35
CA THR A 94 -3.65 0.76 14.64
C THR A 94 -2.23 1.34 14.68
N VAL A 95 -1.29 0.56 15.19
CA VAL A 95 0.13 0.94 15.17
C VAL A 95 0.90 -0.12 14.39
N ASP A 96 1.29 0.23 13.18
CA ASP A 96 1.92 -0.70 12.24
C ASP A 96 3.24 -0.18 11.69
N LYS A 97 4.10 -1.06 11.20
CA LYS A 97 5.28 -0.72 10.43
C LYS A 97 4.97 -0.66 8.93
N ILE A 98 4.21 -1.63 8.45
CA ILE A 98 3.81 -1.77 7.04
C ILE A 98 2.28 -1.72 6.97
N PHE A 99 1.74 -0.93 6.05
CA PHE A 99 0.30 -0.78 5.87
C PHE A 99 -0.06 -0.51 4.41
N LEU A 100 -1.33 -0.58 4.07
CA LEU A 100 -1.86 -0.15 2.78
C LEU A 100 -2.34 1.30 2.90
N LEU A 101 -2.41 2.03 1.79
CA LEU A 101 -3.03 3.35 1.79
C LEU A 101 -4.53 3.25 2.03
N SER A 102 -5.11 4.29 2.62
CA SER A 102 -6.58 4.44 2.76
C SER A 102 -7.17 5.27 1.62
N GLU A 103 -8.48 5.19 1.48
CA GLU A 103 -9.25 6.07 0.59
C GLU A 103 -8.95 7.55 0.89
N SER A 104 -8.94 7.95 2.17
CA SER A 104 -8.66 9.34 2.56
C SER A 104 -7.24 9.81 2.19
N GLU A 105 -6.23 8.95 2.25
CA GLU A 105 -4.85 9.29 1.84
C GLU A 105 -4.69 9.45 0.33
N ILE A 106 -5.56 8.81 -0.44
CA ILE A 106 -5.52 8.85 -1.91
C ILE A 106 -6.45 9.90 -2.49
N TYR A 107 -7.48 10.28 -1.74
CA TYR A 107 -8.60 11.05 -2.27
C TYR A 107 -8.92 12.32 -1.47
N ASP A 108 -8.72 12.38 -0.16
CA ASP A 108 -9.04 13.55 0.65
C ASP A 108 -8.14 14.75 0.30
N GLY A 109 -8.76 15.87 -0.06
CA GLY A 109 -8.12 17.04 -0.62
C GLY A 109 -6.92 17.62 0.13
N SER A 110 -6.83 17.41 1.44
CA SER A 110 -5.70 17.91 2.24
C SER A 110 -4.44 17.01 2.16
N LEU A 111 -4.61 15.72 1.90
CA LEU A 111 -3.53 14.74 1.84
C LEU A 111 -3.11 14.43 0.39
N VAL A 112 -4.03 14.53 -0.54
CA VAL A 112 -3.84 14.17 -1.93
C VAL A 112 -2.75 15.01 -2.59
N ASP A 113 -2.83 16.33 -2.47
CA ASP A 113 -1.80 17.24 -2.98
C ASP A 113 -0.43 16.98 -2.32
N LYS A 114 -0.46 16.67 -1.01
CA LYS A 114 0.74 16.36 -0.23
C LYS A 114 1.45 15.10 -0.72
N TYR A 115 0.70 14.09 -1.15
CA TYR A 115 1.24 12.79 -1.59
C TYR A 115 1.38 12.67 -3.11
N GLY A 116 0.99 13.71 -3.85
CA GLY A 116 1.11 13.76 -5.30
C GLY A 116 0.10 12.89 -6.04
N PHE A 117 -1.08 12.73 -5.45
CA PHE A 117 -2.27 12.17 -6.11
C PHE A 117 -3.22 13.30 -6.54
N THR A 118 -4.20 13.00 -7.36
CA THR A 118 -5.25 13.96 -7.69
C THR A 118 -6.49 13.74 -6.82
N SER A 119 -7.22 14.80 -6.50
CA SER A 119 -8.45 14.73 -5.70
C SER A 119 -9.64 14.14 -6.45
N ASN A 120 -9.41 13.58 -7.63
CA ASN A 120 -10.47 13.04 -8.46
C ASN A 120 -10.76 11.58 -8.08
N LYS A 121 -11.92 11.34 -7.50
CA LYS A 121 -12.35 10.02 -7.03
C LYS A 121 -12.83 9.13 -8.18
N PHE A 122 -13.55 9.72 -9.11
CA PHE A 122 -14.33 8.98 -10.12
C PHE A 122 -13.66 8.88 -11.48
N ASN A 123 -12.58 9.60 -11.69
CA ASN A 123 -11.93 9.65 -13.00
C ASN A 123 -10.57 8.98 -12.97
N ALA A 124 -10.14 8.57 -14.15
CA ALA A 124 -8.80 8.07 -14.38
C ALA A 124 -7.73 8.98 -13.76
N ASP A 125 -6.79 8.40 -13.05
CA ASP A 125 -5.70 9.11 -12.40
C ASP A 125 -4.38 8.37 -12.57
N GLU A 126 -3.56 8.83 -13.47
CA GLU A 126 -2.26 8.24 -13.79
C GLU A 126 -1.36 8.10 -12.54
N ALA A 127 -1.43 9.06 -11.62
CA ALA A 127 -0.63 9.02 -10.39
C ALA A 127 -0.98 7.84 -9.46
N LYS A 128 -2.16 7.25 -9.60
CA LYS A 128 -2.64 6.10 -8.83
C LYS A 128 -2.47 4.77 -9.58
N ARG A 129 -2.22 4.80 -10.89
CA ARG A 129 -1.99 3.58 -11.67
C ARG A 129 -0.77 2.82 -11.15
N SER A 130 -0.78 1.52 -11.32
CA SER A 130 0.32 0.64 -10.92
C SER A 130 0.42 -0.54 -11.84
N HIS A 131 1.64 -0.91 -12.20
CA HIS A 131 1.92 -2.23 -12.73
C HIS A 131 2.06 -3.23 -11.59
N CYS A 132 2.18 -4.52 -11.89
CA CYS A 132 2.59 -5.49 -10.89
C CYS A 132 3.95 -6.11 -11.20
N SER A 133 4.58 -6.65 -10.16
CA SER A 133 5.79 -7.44 -10.32
C SER A 133 5.48 -8.75 -11.05
N VAL A 134 6.50 -9.37 -11.65
CA VAL A 134 6.36 -10.71 -12.24
C VAL A 134 5.83 -11.72 -11.22
N TYR A 135 6.24 -11.57 -9.96
CA TYR A 135 5.76 -12.43 -8.88
C TYR A 135 4.27 -12.22 -8.60
N ALA A 136 3.83 -10.97 -8.42
CA ALA A 136 2.42 -10.66 -8.17
C ALA A 136 1.52 -11.14 -9.33
N SER A 137 1.96 -10.96 -10.58
CA SER A 137 1.28 -11.48 -11.75
C SER A 137 1.18 -13.02 -11.73
N ALA A 138 2.26 -13.71 -11.38
CA ALA A 138 2.28 -15.17 -11.28
C ALA A 138 1.41 -15.69 -10.12
N MET A 139 1.20 -14.90 -9.07
CA MET A 139 0.33 -15.22 -7.94
C MET A 139 -1.15 -14.98 -8.22
N GLY A 140 -1.51 -14.20 -9.25
CA GLY A 140 -2.90 -14.03 -9.69
C GLY A 140 -3.40 -12.58 -9.76
N THR A 141 -2.56 -11.59 -9.46
CA THR A 141 -2.95 -10.18 -9.60
C THR A 141 -3.46 -9.91 -11.00
N TYR A 142 -4.67 -9.37 -11.09
CA TYR A 142 -5.25 -9.00 -12.37
C TYR A 142 -4.49 -7.82 -12.99
N GLN A 143 -4.07 -8.02 -14.22
CA GLN A 143 -3.50 -6.99 -15.09
C GLN A 143 -4.29 -6.90 -16.38
N GLU A 144 -4.38 -5.70 -16.93
CA GLU A 144 -4.96 -5.51 -18.24
C GLU A 144 -4.02 -6.09 -19.32
N SER A 145 -4.54 -7.00 -20.13
CA SER A 145 -3.79 -7.65 -21.20
C SER A 145 -4.14 -7.15 -22.59
N ASP A 146 -5.24 -6.43 -22.72
CA ASP A 146 -5.67 -5.91 -24.00
C ASP A 146 -4.84 -4.69 -24.44
N PHE A 147 -4.67 -4.50 -25.73
CA PHE A 147 -3.98 -3.33 -26.28
C PHE A 147 -4.82 -2.06 -26.11
N CYS A 148 -4.84 -1.52 -24.89
CA CYS A 148 -5.52 -0.29 -24.54
C CYS A 148 -4.56 0.63 -23.78
N GLU A 149 -5.00 1.83 -23.42
CA GLU A 149 -4.17 2.79 -22.68
C GLU A 149 -3.82 2.35 -21.24
N TYR A 150 -4.43 1.26 -20.75
CA TYR A 150 -4.22 0.71 -19.41
C TYR A 150 -3.48 -0.62 -19.41
N THR A 151 -2.93 -1.02 -20.56
CA THR A 151 -2.14 -2.26 -20.70
C THR A 151 -1.07 -2.33 -19.61
N ASP A 152 -0.94 -3.50 -19.00
CA ASP A 152 -0.05 -3.82 -17.87
C ASP A 152 -0.43 -3.16 -16.53
N ASN A 153 -1.43 -2.29 -16.46
CA ASN A 153 -1.93 -1.79 -15.18
C ASN A 153 -2.64 -2.89 -14.40
N ALA A 154 -2.47 -2.86 -13.08
CA ALA A 154 -3.02 -3.81 -12.14
C ALA A 154 -4.02 -3.18 -11.18
N LEU A 155 -5.01 -3.97 -10.76
CA LEU A 155 -5.85 -3.65 -9.60
C LEU A 155 -5.02 -3.74 -8.33
N TRP A 156 -5.24 -2.85 -7.35
CA TRP A 156 -4.53 -2.94 -6.06
C TRP A 156 -5.38 -2.46 -4.88
N LEU A 157 -5.20 -3.14 -3.73
CA LEU A 157 -6.00 -2.93 -2.52
C LEU A 157 -5.65 -1.63 -1.78
N LEU A 158 -6.69 -1.03 -1.21
CA LEU A 158 -6.60 -0.05 -0.12
C LEU A 158 -6.89 -0.74 1.22
N ARG A 159 -6.71 -0.02 2.35
CA ARG A 159 -7.12 -0.53 3.67
C ARG A 159 -8.53 -0.13 4.08
N SER A 160 -9.15 0.83 3.38
CA SER A 160 -10.48 1.35 3.71
C SER A 160 -11.57 0.34 3.41
N PRO A 161 -12.62 0.25 4.25
CA PRO A 161 -13.78 -0.59 3.97
C PRO A 161 -14.52 -0.10 2.73
N GLY A 162 -15.23 -1.01 2.05
CA GLY A 162 -16.12 -0.69 0.94
C GLY A 162 -17.53 -0.30 1.38
N GLN A 163 -18.53 -0.65 0.58
CA GLN A 163 -19.94 -0.34 0.86
C GLN A 163 -20.53 -1.11 2.05
N SER A 164 -19.89 -2.18 2.47
CA SER A 164 -20.27 -3.00 3.64
C SER A 164 -19.02 -3.54 4.32
N SER A 165 -19.15 -4.06 5.54
CA SER A 165 -18.05 -4.47 6.40
C SER A 165 -17.25 -5.69 5.91
N ASN A 166 -17.79 -6.45 4.96
CA ASN A 166 -17.09 -7.51 4.25
C ASN A 166 -16.58 -7.09 2.85
N PHE A 167 -16.51 -5.77 2.58
CA PHE A 167 -15.99 -5.19 1.33
C PHE A 167 -14.80 -4.28 1.63
N VAL A 168 -13.83 -4.24 0.72
CA VAL A 168 -12.63 -3.40 0.79
C VAL A 168 -12.47 -2.57 -0.48
N CYS A 169 -12.09 -1.29 -0.32
CA CYS A 169 -11.79 -0.40 -1.45
C CYS A 169 -10.54 -0.85 -2.20
N TYR A 170 -10.51 -0.55 -3.50
CA TYR A 170 -9.34 -0.80 -4.34
C TYR A 170 -9.18 0.27 -5.42
N ILE A 171 -8.06 0.25 -6.11
CA ILE A 171 -7.78 1.12 -7.26
C ILE A 171 -7.93 0.32 -8.53
N ASN A 172 -8.69 0.90 -9.46
CA ASN A 172 -8.92 0.38 -10.80
C ASN A 172 -7.70 0.53 -11.72
N LEU A 173 -7.73 -0.13 -12.87
CA LEU A 173 -6.69 -0.08 -13.90
C LEU A 173 -6.40 1.33 -14.43
N ASP A 174 -7.42 2.17 -14.49
CA ASP A 174 -7.31 3.58 -14.90
C ASP A 174 -6.85 4.51 -13.77
N GLY A 175 -6.69 3.99 -12.55
CA GLY A 175 -6.33 4.76 -11.37
C GLY A 175 -7.52 5.39 -10.64
N SER A 176 -8.77 5.14 -11.05
CA SER A 176 -9.95 5.55 -10.29
C SER A 176 -10.07 4.73 -9.00
N VAL A 177 -10.72 5.30 -8.00
CA VAL A 177 -10.99 4.62 -6.73
C VAL A 177 -12.32 3.89 -6.81
N GLU A 178 -12.29 2.58 -6.61
CA GLU A 178 -13.52 1.78 -6.44
C GLU A 178 -13.90 1.76 -4.95
N TYR A 179 -14.73 2.71 -4.58
CA TYR A 179 -15.13 2.94 -3.18
C TYR A 179 -16.28 2.05 -2.73
N ASN A 180 -17.03 1.42 -3.67
CA ASN A 180 -17.96 0.35 -3.31
C ASN A 180 -17.21 -0.87 -2.78
N GLY A 181 -16.01 -1.07 -3.33
CA GLY A 181 -15.13 -2.16 -2.97
C GLY A 181 -15.52 -3.51 -3.57
N SER A 182 -14.75 -4.53 -3.21
CA SER A 182 -14.99 -5.94 -3.50
C SER A 182 -14.92 -6.75 -2.22
N ASN A 183 -15.36 -8.02 -2.27
CA ASN A 183 -15.31 -8.89 -1.10
C ASN A 183 -13.88 -8.99 -0.54
N VAL A 184 -13.78 -9.02 0.78
CA VAL A 184 -12.48 -9.05 1.47
C VAL A 184 -11.66 -10.32 1.19
N ASP A 185 -12.29 -11.41 0.75
CA ASP A 185 -11.64 -12.67 0.40
C ASP A 185 -11.37 -12.82 -1.10
N ASP A 186 -11.72 -11.83 -1.91
CA ASP A 186 -11.40 -11.84 -3.34
C ASP A 186 -9.89 -11.81 -3.56
N LYS A 187 -9.44 -12.63 -4.51
CA LYS A 187 -8.10 -12.61 -5.09
C LYS A 187 -8.12 -11.73 -6.33
N MET A 188 -7.01 -11.44 -6.88
CA MET A 188 -6.75 -10.60 -8.06
C MET A 188 -6.26 -9.18 -7.76
N TYR A 189 -6.12 -8.83 -6.53
CA TYR A 189 -5.70 -7.47 -6.14
C TYR A 189 -4.24 -7.46 -5.71
N GLY A 190 -3.46 -6.65 -6.38
CA GLY A 190 -2.06 -6.44 -6.04
C GLY A 190 -1.89 -5.70 -4.71
N ILE A 191 -0.81 -5.99 -4.04
CA ILE A 191 -0.45 -5.39 -2.75
C ILE A 191 0.65 -4.37 -2.97
N ARG A 192 0.37 -3.11 -2.62
CA ARG A 192 1.33 -1.99 -2.62
C ARG A 192 1.59 -1.53 -1.20
N PRO A 193 2.58 -2.09 -0.50
CA PRO A 193 2.89 -1.72 0.87
C PRO A 193 3.38 -0.29 0.97
N ALA A 194 2.94 0.39 2.05
CA ALA A 194 3.42 1.70 2.45
C ALA A 194 4.10 1.63 3.83
N LEU A 195 5.06 2.53 4.07
CA LEU A 195 5.80 2.59 5.32
C LEU A 195 6.40 3.99 5.56
N TYR A 196 6.74 4.28 6.81
CA TYR A 196 7.58 5.43 7.16
C TYR A 196 9.00 4.97 7.47
N LEU A 197 9.97 5.55 6.75
CA LEU A 197 11.38 5.31 6.95
C LEU A 197 12.00 6.41 7.83
N ASP A 198 12.81 6.03 8.82
CA ASP A 198 13.59 6.96 9.62
C ASP A 198 14.83 7.42 8.85
N LEU A 199 14.88 8.68 8.47
CA LEU A 199 16.03 9.27 7.78
C LEU A 199 17.14 9.69 8.73
N SER A 200 16.88 9.74 10.04
CA SER A 200 17.87 10.07 11.07
C SER A 200 18.63 8.85 11.59
N ALA A 201 18.10 7.64 11.31
CA ALA A 201 18.79 6.41 11.65
C ALA A 201 20.14 6.37 10.90
N SER A 202 21.18 5.93 11.58
CA SER A 202 22.54 5.78 11.01
C SER A 202 22.64 4.65 9.96
N ALA A 203 21.51 4.22 9.43
CA ALA A 203 21.46 3.27 8.35
C ALA A 203 22.12 3.88 7.11
N SER A 204 23.05 3.16 6.54
CA SER A 204 23.75 3.55 5.34
C SER A 204 22.83 3.37 4.13
N TYR A 205 21.97 4.36 3.88
CA TYR A 205 21.25 4.40 2.60
C TYR A 205 22.20 4.91 1.53
N SER A 206 22.26 4.24 0.41
CA SER A 206 22.96 4.75 -0.76
C SER A 206 21.93 5.19 -1.81
N TYR A 207 22.17 6.37 -2.39
CA TYR A 207 21.42 6.79 -3.55
C TYR A 207 21.62 5.74 -4.66
N ALA A 208 20.52 5.16 -5.11
CA ALA A 208 20.54 4.10 -6.12
C ALA A 208 20.08 4.59 -7.50
N GLY A 209 19.57 5.83 -7.58
CA GLY A 209 19.01 6.40 -8.80
C GLY A 209 17.61 6.98 -8.58
N THR A 210 17.10 7.66 -9.58
CA THR A 210 15.72 8.19 -9.63
C THR A 210 14.91 7.35 -10.61
N VAL A 211 13.79 6.82 -10.15
CA VAL A 211 12.77 6.21 -11.02
C VAL A 211 11.65 7.23 -11.18
N CYS A 212 11.39 7.64 -12.40
CA CYS A 212 10.26 8.51 -12.72
C CYS A 212 8.97 7.70 -12.76
N SER A 213 7.83 8.36 -12.56
CA SER A 213 6.50 7.71 -12.59
C SER A 213 6.13 7.11 -13.96
N ASP A 214 6.83 7.48 -15.01
CA ASP A 214 6.73 6.90 -16.35
C ASP A 214 7.61 5.64 -16.54
N GLY A 215 8.22 5.15 -15.49
CA GLY A 215 9.10 3.97 -15.52
C GLY A 215 10.51 4.23 -16.04
N THR A 216 10.85 5.48 -16.36
CA THR A 216 12.25 5.81 -16.76
C THR A 216 13.15 5.78 -15.54
N TYR A 217 14.36 5.28 -15.72
CA TYR A 217 15.40 5.22 -14.69
C TYR A 217 16.53 6.16 -15.04
N SER A 218 16.97 6.97 -14.11
CA SER A 218 18.13 7.84 -14.25
C SER A 218 19.12 7.61 -13.12
N GLU A 219 20.35 7.26 -13.44
CA GLU A 219 21.48 7.28 -12.51
C GLU A 219 21.98 8.74 -12.38
N ASP A 220 21.35 9.50 -11.52
CA ASP A 220 21.82 10.85 -11.19
C ASP A 220 22.54 10.84 -9.84
N ASN A 221 23.85 10.82 -9.88
CA ASN A 221 24.72 10.85 -8.70
C ASN A 221 24.81 12.25 -8.06
N THR A 222 24.12 13.24 -8.58
CA THR A 222 24.23 14.64 -8.13
C THR A 222 23.04 15.11 -7.31
N SER A 223 21.98 14.33 -7.21
CA SER A 223 20.78 14.73 -6.47
C SER A 223 20.99 14.67 -4.95
N SER A 224 21.09 15.84 -4.34
CA SER A 224 21.11 16.00 -2.88
C SER A 224 19.75 15.77 -2.22
N ASP A 225 18.70 15.54 -3.00
CA ASP A 225 17.33 15.42 -2.53
C ASP A 225 16.95 14.01 -2.08
N PHE A 226 17.77 13.03 -2.42
CA PHE A 226 17.63 11.69 -1.91
C PHE A 226 18.43 11.50 -0.61
N ILE A 227 18.05 10.52 0.14
CA ILE A 227 18.71 10.11 1.37
C ILE A 227 20.18 9.98 1.09
N SER A 228 20.96 10.98 1.51
CA SER A 228 22.38 10.93 1.27
C SER A 228 23.01 9.94 2.23
N ASN A 229 23.86 9.12 1.68
CA ASN A 229 24.82 8.37 2.45
C ASN A 229 25.75 9.27 3.17
N LYS A 230 25.71 9.22 4.42
CA LYS A 230 26.93 9.44 5.20
C LYS A 230 26.79 8.91 6.58
#